data_79237cd0727921193baf4a49e06c6a09
#
_entry.id   79237cd0727921193baf4a49e06c6a09
#
_cell.length_a   1.000
_cell.length_b   1.000
_cell.length_c   1.000
_cell.angle_alpha   90.00
_cell.angle_beta   90.00
_cell.angle_gamma   90.00
#
_symmetry.space_group_name_H-M   'P 1'
#
loop_
_entity.id
_entity.type
_entity.pdbx_description
1 polymer ?
#
loop_
_entity_poly.entity_id
_entity_poly.type
_entity_poly.pdbx_seq_one_letter_code
_entity_poly.pdbx_strand_id
1 'polypeptide(L)'
;MTGWYVAILLLVGLIGLHLGWRRRYRSLALGQAARPAALTSAPGMTDVFADMPEGVLLTNPEGLIEFANPAFCRLFELADDPRGKTVMEAIRIHQANELVERLKDEHSAVQEEFMLPGLDQRFLQVNGVAIREKQGYHRGAILVFHDLTRLKRLENLRQEFVANVSHELRTPLSIIKGYVETLLDAEPDTGSLSHRFLRKIENHSDRLAYLIEDILTLSHLESGDTGLDLREVNIHRLVEGVLDGLREMADKKKVQLKNSVPDHLTLHADSQRLFQALNNLVENGIKYGGQCVRVSASQADGELDLCVADDGPGIPTEVCDRIFERFFRVDKARSREMGGTGLGLSIVKHITQLHGGTARVESQLAQGASFHLTFPTPSV
;
A
#
# COMPACT_ATOMS: atom_id res chain seq x y z
N MET A 1 -7.01 -18.01 -32.31
CA MET A 1 -5.58 -17.60 -32.26
C MET A 1 -5.35 -16.16 -31.77
N THR A 2 -6.35 -15.40 -31.39
CA THR A 2 -6.24 -13.96 -31.02
C THR A 2 -6.03 -13.70 -29.52
N GLY A 3 -6.35 -14.63 -28.63
CA GLY A 3 -6.24 -14.42 -27.19
C GLY A 3 -4.80 -14.35 -26.61
N TRP A 4 -3.86 -14.99 -27.26
CA TRP A 4 -2.46 -14.99 -26.84
C TRP A 4 -1.77 -13.62 -27.10
N TYR A 5 -2.20 -12.90 -28.14
CA TYR A 5 -1.67 -11.57 -28.44
C TYR A 5 -2.05 -10.51 -27.39
N VAL A 6 -3.27 -10.60 -26.85
CA VAL A 6 -3.72 -9.68 -25.79
C VAL A 6 -2.95 -9.92 -24.49
N ALA A 7 -2.73 -11.19 -24.10
CA ALA A 7 -1.94 -11.51 -22.92
C ALA A 7 -0.47 -11.09 -23.06
N ILE A 8 0.12 -11.23 -24.25
CA ILE A 8 1.48 -10.79 -24.54
C ILE A 8 1.57 -9.26 -24.55
N LEU A 9 0.58 -8.54 -25.10
CA LEU A 9 0.53 -7.07 -25.07
C LEU A 9 0.40 -6.51 -23.65
N LEU A 10 -0.41 -7.14 -22.80
CA LEU A 10 -0.53 -6.78 -21.38
C LEU A 10 0.78 -7.05 -20.61
N LEU A 11 1.44 -8.18 -20.88
CA LEU A 11 2.74 -8.51 -20.28
C LEU A 11 3.84 -7.55 -20.72
N VAL A 12 3.88 -7.19 -22.02
CA VAL A 12 4.82 -6.21 -22.57
C VAL A 12 4.56 -4.81 -22.02
N GLY A 13 3.29 -4.43 -21.84
CA GLY A 13 2.90 -3.18 -21.19
C GLY A 13 3.37 -3.09 -19.73
N LEU A 14 3.20 -4.17 -18.96
CA LEU A 14 3.67 -4.28 -17.57
C LEU A 14 5.20 -4.23 -17.47
N ILE A 15 5.91 -4.88 -18.40
CA ILE A 15 7.38 -4.85 -18.47
C ILE A 15 7.86 -3.44 -18.86
N GLY A 16 7.19 -2.78 -19.81
CA GLY A 16 7.49 -1.40 -20.23
C GLY A 16 7.33 -0.38 -19.10
N LEU A 17 6.24 -0.50 -18.32
CA LEU A 17 6.00 0.27 -17.09
C LEU A 17 7.10 0.03 -16.04
N HIS A 18 7.54 -1.22 -15.87
CA HIS A 18 8.61 -1.59 -14.93
C HIS A 18 9.97 -0.98 -15.32
N LEU A 19 10.31 -1.02 -16.61
CA LEU A 19 11.56 -0.47 -17.12
C LEU A 19 11.57 1.07 -17.15
N GLY A 20 10.42 1.71 -17.44
CA GLY A 20 10.25 3.16 -17.40
C GLY A 20 10.40 3.72 -15.97
N TRP A 21 9.85 3.03 -15.01
CA TRP A 21 9.93 3.38 -13.58
C TRP A 21 11.36 3.25 -13.04
N ARG A 22 12.08 2.19 -13.41
CA ARG A 22 13.49 1.97 -13.05
C ARG A 22 14.43 3.04 -13.63
N ARG A 23 14.14 3.59 -14.82
CA ARG A 23 14.88 4.72 -15.41
C ARG A 23 14.59 6.03 -14.67
N ARG A 24 13.34 6.30 -14.31
CA ARG A 24 12.95 7.54 -13.61
C ARG A 24 13.50 7.60 -12.19
N TYR A 25 13.58 6.46 -11.48
CA TYR A 25 14.21 6.38 -10.15
C TYR A 25 15.72 6.57 -10.19
N ARG A 26 16.43 6.05 -11.22
CA ARG A 26 17.86 6.31 -11.39
C ARG A 26 18.17 7.78 -11.66
N SER A 27 17.32 8.50 -12.38
CA SER A 27 17.52 9.93 -12.64
C SER A 27 17.23 10.82 -11.43
N LEU A 28 16.33 10.43 -10.54
CA LEU A 28 16.06 11.15 -9.28
C LEU A 28 17.15 10.92 -8.22
N ALA A 29 17.77 9.75 -8.20
CA ALA A 29 18.89 9.45 -7.30
C ALA A 29 20.22 10.13 -7.73
N LEU A 30 20.35 10.54 -9.00
CA LEU A 30 21.56 11.21 -9.54
C LEU A 30 21.43 12.73 -9.59
N GLY A 31 20.29 13.31 -9.23
CA GLY A 31 19.98 14.75 -9.39
C GLY A 31 20.29 15.65 -8.20
N GLN A 32 20.73 15.14 -7.06
CA GLN A 32 21.10 15.95 -5.89
C GLN A 32 22.58 15.89 -5.55
N ALA A 33 23.43 16.11 -6.54
CA ALA A 33 24.80 16.51 -6.25
C ALA A 33 24.80 18.02 -5.98
N ALA A 34 24.76 18.40 -4.71
CA ALA A 34 24.93 19.78 -4.27
C ALA A 34 26.24 20.36 -4.76
N ARG A 35 26.20 21.53 -5.42
CA ARG A 35 27.36 22.34 -5.76
C ARG A 35 28.10 22.71 -4.47
N PRO A 36 29.45 22.60 -4.43
CA PRO A 36 30.19 23.06 -3.26
C PRO A 36 30.16 24.59 -3.17
N ALA A 37 29.54 25.13 -2.13
CA ALA A 37 29.73 26.50 -1.71
C ALA A 37 31.14 26.66 -1.11
N ALA A 38 31.77 27.77 -1.39
CA ALA A 38 33.14 28.09 -1.00
C ALA A 38 33.38 27.89 0.49
N LEU A 39 34.35 27.04 0.82
CA LEU A 39 34.85 26.73 2.17
C LEU A 39 35.71 27.92 2.70
N THR A 40 35.10 28.74 3.53
CA THR A 40 35.84 29.62 4.47
C THR A 40 35.56 29.11 5.88
N SER A 41 36.62 28.57 6.54
CA SER A 41 36.67 27.83 7.80
C SER A 41 36.15 26.38 7.70
N ALA A 42 37.08 25.45 7.59
CA ALA A 42 36.74 24.02 7.57
C ALA A 42 36.08 23.61 8.88
N PRO A 43 34.78 23.24 8.88
CA PRO A 43 34.21 22.53 10.02
C PRO A 43 35.02 21.26 10.24
N GLY A 44 35.29 20.90 11.50
CA GLY A 44 35.98 19.65 11.80
C GLY A 44 35.25 18.51 11.08
N MET A 45 36.01 17.49 10.61
CA MET A 45 35.41 16.37 9.85
C MET A 45 34.27 15.70 10.65
N THR A 46 34.30 15.79 11.96
CA THR A 46 33.25 15.35 12.91
C THR A 46 31.94 16.14 12.78
N ASP A 47 32.01 17.45 12.49
CA ASP A 47 30.80 18.27 12.38
C ASP A 47 30.04 17.96 11.08
N VAL A 48 30.76 17.64 9.99
CA VAL A 48 30.15 17.24 8.71
C VAL A 48 29.37 15.92 8.86
N PHE A 49 29.92 14.97 9.58
CA PHE A 49 29.25 13.67 9.80
C PHE A 49 28.12 13.76 10.83
N ALA A 50 28.15 14.75 11.74
CA ALA A 50 27.12 14.91 12.76
C ALA A 50 25.72 15.20 12.19
N ASP A 51 25.64 15.94 11.10
CA ASP A 51 24.39 16.34 10.45
C ASP A 51 23.90 15.37 9.35
N MET A 52 24.65 14.29 9.09
CA MET A 52 24.25 13.29 8.13
C MET A 52 23.02 12.49 8.62
N PRO A 53 22.00 12.26 7.75
CA PRO A 53 20.84 11.45 8.12
C PRO A 53 21.18 9.95 8.21
N GLU A 54 22.22 9.49 7.51
CA GLU A 54 22.73 8.13 7.57
C GLU A 54 23.56 7.90 8.86
N GLY A 55 23.50 6.68 9.39
CA GLY A 55 24.37 6.28 10.50
C GLY A 55 25.81 6.15 10.01
N VAL A 56 26.74 6.92 10.59
CA VAL A 56 28.18 6.84 10.27
C VAL A 56 28.95 6.35 11.48
N LEU A 57 29.81 5.37 11.24
CA LEU A 57 30.68 4.75 12.23
C LEU A 57 32.13 4.73 11.71
N LEU A 58 33.09 5.12 12.53
CA LEU A 58 34.52 4.93 12.29
C LEU A 58 35.09 3.98 13.33
N THR A 59 35.93 3.06 12.87
CA THR A 59 36.70 2.16 13.73
C THR A 59 38.20 2.39 13.58
N ASN A 60 38.94 2.06 14.64
CA ASN A 60 40.39 2.01 14.61
C ASN A 60 40.87 0.68 13.98
N PRO A 61 42.21 0.43 13.87
CA PRO A 61 42.76 -0.81 13.33
C PRO A 61 42.35 -2.06 14.10
N GLU A 62 42.15 -1.93 15.41
CA GLU A 62 41.72 -3.02 16.31
C GLU A 62 40.23 -3.35 16.18
N GLY A 63 39.46 -2.50 15.48
CA GLY A 63 38.00 -2.66 15.31
C GLY A 63 37.17 -1.98 16.40
N LEU A 64 37.78 -1.15 17.24
CA LEU A 64 37.09 -0.37 18.26
C LEU A 64 36.50 0.90 17.64
N ILE A 65 35.33 1.29 18.06
CA ILE A 65 34.62 2.50 17.59
C ILE A 65 35.36 3.74 18.10
N GLU A 66 35.85 4.56 17.16
CA GLU A 66 36.43 5.88 17.45
C GLU A 66 35.38 7.00 17.33
N PHE A 67 34.46 6.85 16.41
CA PHE A 67 33.41 7.84 16.17
C PHE A 67 32.10 7.16 15.75
N ALA A 68 30.99 7.67 16.25
CA ALA A 68 29.64 7.37 15.81
C ALA A 68 28.84 8.66 15.77
N ASN A 69 28.13 8.93 14.68
CA ASN A 69 27.31 10.11 14.60
C ASN A 69 25.95 9.94 15.32
N PRO A 70 25.22 11.04 15.59
CA PRO A 70 23.92 10.98 16.25
C PRO A 70 22.89 10.11 15.50
N ALA A 71 22.96 10.05 14.15
CA ALA A 71 22.07 9.22 13.36
C ALA A 71 22.32 7.72 13.60
N PHE A 72 23.57 7.29 13.73
CA PHE A 72 23.90 5.92 14.11
C PHE A 72 23.32 5.56 15.48
N CYS A 73 23.49 6.43 16.48
CA CYS A 73 22.96 6.18 17.83
C CYS A 73 21.43 6.09 17.82
N ARG A 74 20.74 6.95 17.06
CA ARG A 74 19.27 6.87 16.89
C ARG A 74 18.84 5.60 16.16
N LEU A 75 19.56 5.21 15.08
CA LEU A 75 19.23 4.03 14.28
C LEU A 75 19.22 2.75 15.10
N PHE A 76 20.18 2.63 16.03
CA PHE A 76 20.31 1.47 16.90
C PHE A 76 19.79 1.69 18.33
N GLU A 77 19.14 2.82 18.60
CA GLU A 77 18.53 3.16 19.89
C GLU A 77 19.53 3.04 21.06
N LEU A 78 20.78 3.46 20.82
CA LEU A 78 21.84 3.39 21.83
C LEU A 78 21.62 4.44 22.90
N ALA A 79 21.55 3.98 24.17
CA ALA A 79 21.45 4.86 25.33
C ALA A 79 22.80 5.45 25.74
N ASP A 80 23.89 4.68 25.51
CA ASP A 80 25.26 5.02 25.92
C ASP A 80 26.14 5.35 24.71
N ASP A 81 27.20 6.10 24.94
CA ASP A 81 28.25 6.36 23.95
C ASP A 81 28.92 5.03 23.52
N PRO A 82 28.90 4.69 22.20
CA PRO A 82 29.51 3.45 21.74
C PRO A 82 31.02 3.50 21.59
N ARG A 83 31.67 4.65 21.76
CA ARG A 83 33.12 4.80 21.59
C ARG A 83 33.90 3.89 22.54
N GLY A 84 35.01 3.29 22.03
CA GLY A 84 35.86 2.37 22.75
C GLY A 84 35.32 0.93 22.85
N LYS A 85 34.08 0.68 22.36
CA LYS A 85 33.51 -0.68 22.24
C LYS A 85 33.76 -1.23 20.85
N THR A 86 33.69 -2.54 20.68
CA THR A 86 33.61 -3.19 19.38
C THR A 86 32.22 -2.98 18.77
N VAL A 87 32.08 -3.12 17.43
CA VAL A 87 30.79 -3.06 16.78
C VAL A 87 29.83 -4.11 17.33
N MET A 88 30.33 -5.30 17.65
CA MET A 88 29.54 -6.38 18.26
C MET A 88 29.00 -6.03 19.64
N GLU A 89 29.81 -5.37 20.47
CA GLU A 89 29.37 -4.92 21.81
C GLU A 89 28.36 -3.79 21.74
N ALA A 90 28.50 -2.89 20.76
CA ALA A 90 27.63 -1.72 20.61
C ALA A 90 26.23 -2.06 20.03
N ILE A 91 26.18 -2.83 18.94
CA ILE A 91 24.92 -3.07 18.21
C ILE A 91 24.48 -4.53 18.14
N ARG A 92 25.33 -5.47 18.59
CA ARG A 92 25.05 -6.92 18.66
C ARG A 92 24.64 -7.57 17.35
N ILE A 93 25.18 -7.06 16.23
CA ILE A 93 24.91 -7.57 14.89
C ILE A 93 26.16 -8.25 14.37
N HIS A 94 26.09 -9.58 14.21
CA HIS A 94 27.22 -10.39 13.79
C HIS A 94 27.75 -10.01 12.41
N GLN A 95 26.84 -9.80 11.46
CA GLN A 95 27.16 -9.41 10.08
C GLN A 95 27.94 -8.08 10.00
N ALA A 96 27.58 -7.09 10.84
CA ALA A 96 28.30 -5.82 10.88
C ALA A 96 29.71 -5.97 11.45
N ASN A 97 29.90 -6.88 12.41
CA ASN A 97 31.23 -7.20 12.95
C ASN A 97 32.08 -7.98 11.93
N GLU A 98 31.50 -8.96 11.25
CA GLU A 98 32.18 -9.68 10.15
C GLU A 98 32.64 -8.74 9.04
N LEU A 99 31.80 -7.74 8.71
CA LEU A 99 32.13 -6.71 7.73
C LEU A 99 33.38 -5.92 8.13
N VAL A 100 33.49 -5.52 9.42
CA VAL A 100 34.67 -4.81 9.93
C VAL A 100 35.91 -5.70 9.84
N GLU A 101 35.81 -6.99 10.20
CA GLU A 101 36.95 -7.92 10.13
C GLU A 101 37.38 -8.12 8.66
N ARG A 102 36.46 -8.30 7.73
CA ARG A 102 36.77 -8.44 6.30
C ARG A 102 37.45 -7.19 5.72
N LEU A 103 37.05 -5.99 6.16
CA LEU A 103 37.66 -4.74 5.71
C LEU A 103 39.13 -4.57 6.16
N LYS A 104 39.60 -5.34 7.13
CA LYS A 104 41.03 -5.34 7.47
C LYS A 104 41.89 -5.93 6.35
N ASP A 105 41.40 -6.96 5.66
CA ASP A 105 42.09 -7.68 4.63
C ASP A 105 41.73 -7.22 3.19
N GLU A 106 40.47 -6.82 2.98
CA GLU A 106 39.97 -6.42 1.68
C GLU A 106 40.36 -4.97 1.30
N HIS A 107 40.62 -4.74 0.00
CA HIS A 107 41.00 -3.42 -0.54
C HIS A 107 39.85 -2.68 -1.19
N SER A 108 38.69 -3.31 -1.31
CA SER A 108 37.49 -2.77 -1.96
C SER A 108 36.42 -2.37 -0.96
N ALA A 109 35.56 -1.42 -1.35
CA ALA A 109 34.34 -1.13 -0.64
C ALA A 109 33.41 -2.35 -0.67
N VAL A 110 32.85 -2.72 0.48
CA VAL A 110 31.90 -3.82 0.61
C VAL A 110 30.53 -3.24 0.94
N GLN A 111 29.52 -3.78 0.26
CA GLN A 111 28.12 -3.40 0.48
C GLN A 111 27.35 -4.65 0.92
N GLU A 112 26.69 -4.57 2.04
CA GLU A 112 25.86 -5.66 2.56
C GLU A 112 24.48 -5.14 2.99
N GLU A 113 23.46 -5.99 2.81
CA GLU A 113 22.12 -5.75 3.32
C GLU A 113 21.80 -6.75 4.42
N PHE A 114 21.28 -6.30 5.54
CA PHE A 114 20.81 -7.16 6.60
C PHE A 114 19.53 -6.65 7.28
N MET A 115 18.82 -7.60 7.85
CA MET A 115 17.58 -7.32 8.55
C MET A 115 17.84 -7.33 10.05
N LEU A 116 17.43 -6.26 10.73
CA LEU A 116 17.44 -6.23 12.19
C LEU A 116 16.25 -7.04 12.71
N PRO A 117 16.50 -8.07 13.56
CA PRO A 117 15.41 -8.76 14.22
C PRO A 117 14.81 -7.85 15.31
N GLY A 118 13.48 -7.75 15.34
CA GLY A 118 12.74 -6.96 16.33
C GLY A 118 11.27 -6.88 15.97
N LEU A 119 10.46 -6.21 16.82
CA LEU A 119 9.03 -5.98 16.57
C LEU A 119 8.80 -5.20 15.26
N ASP A 120 9.71 -4.26 14.96
CA ASP A 120 9.75 -3.52 13.70
C ASP A 120 10.92 -4.03 12.85
N GLN A 121 10.65 -4.98 11.95
CA GLN A 121 11.64 -5.46 10.99
C GLN A 121 12.27 -4.28 10.24
N ARG A 122 13.52 -3.94 10.56
CA ARG A 122 14.28 -2.88 9.87
C ARG A 122 15.25 -3.51 8.89
N PHE A 123 15.30 -2.94 7.70
CA PHE A 123 16.23 -3.34 6.63
C PHE A 123 17.32 -2.29 6.52
N LEU A 124 18.53 -2.70 6.76
CA LEU A 124 19.71 -1.83 6.69
C LEU A 124 20.60 -2.25 5.54
N GLN A 125 21.14 -1.27 4.85
CA GLN A 125 22.26 -1.43 3.94
C GLN A 125 23.48 -0.80 4.59
N VAL A 126 24.59 -1.54 4.62
CA VAL A 126 25.86 -1.06 5.17
C VAL A 126 26.88 -1.00 4.05
N ASN A 127 27.49 0.15 3.89
CA ASN A 127 28.62 0.36 3.01
C ASN A 127 29.87 0.54 3.87
N GLY A 128 30.84 -0.37 3.75
CA GLY A 128 32.09 -0.34 4.48
C GLY A 128 33.28 -0.05 3.56
N VAL A 129 34.19 0.81 4.02
CA VAL A 129 35.44 1.15 3.32
C VAL A 129 36.57 1.14 4.31
N ALA A 130 37.67 0.42 3.98
CA ALA A 130 38.89 0.44 4.77
C ALA A 130 39.65 1.78 4.60
N ILE A 131 40.04 2.37 5.72
CA ILE A 131 40.93 3.55 5.73
C ILE A 131 42.37 3.04 5.78
N ARG A 132 43.20 3.49 4.83
CA ARG A 132 44.61 3.12 4.75
C ARG A 132 45.50 4.34 4.65
N GLU A 133 46.69 4.25 5.24
CA GLU A 133 47.73 5.26 5.07
C GLU A 133 48.36 5.17 3.69
N LYS A 134 49.10 6.22 3.27
CA LYS A 134 49.84 6.25 1.98
C LYS A 134 50.81 5.09 1.81
N GLN A 135 51.26 4.49 2.91
CA GLN A 135 52.18 3.34 2.95
C GLN A 135 51.41 1.98 2.94
N GLY A 136 50.07 1.98 2.83
CA GLY A 136 49.26 0.76 2.76
C GLY A 136 48.81 0.17 4.10
N TYR A 137 49.27 0.70 5.23
CA TYR A 137 48.86 0.23 6.55
C TYR A 137 47.39 0.50 6.83
N HIS A 138 46.65 -0.49 7.32
CA HIS A 138 45.28 -0.37 7.77
C HIS A 138 45.18 0.57 8.97
N ARG A 139 44.34 1.61 8.87
CA ARG A 139 44.14 2.60 9.94
C ARG A 139 42.77 2.50 10.57
N GLY A 140 41.87 1.73 9.96
CA GLY A 140 40.48 1.55 10.44
C GLY A 140 39.51 1.41 9.28
N ALA A 141 38.23 1.52 9.57
CA ALA A 141 37.16 1.45 8.59
C ALA A 141 36.08 2.53 8.83
N ILE A 142 35.48 2.96 7.74
CA ILE A 142 34.26 3.77 7.75
C ILE A 142 33.12 2.84 7.35
N LEU A 143 32.06 2.83 8.15
CA LEU A 143 30.80 2.16 7.84
C LEU A 143 29.69 3.21 7.76
N VAL A 144 28.91 3.15 6.70
CA VAL A 144 27.73 3.99 6.50
C VAL A 144 26.51 3.11 6.46
N PHE A 145 25.56 3.38 7.35
CA PHE A 145 24.32 2.62 7.52
C PHE A 145 23.14 3.40 6.91
N HIS A 146 22.51 2.81 5.92
CA HIS A 146 21.31 3.35 5.29
C HIS A 146 20.08 2.55 5.76
N ASP A 147 19.05 3.24 6.25
CA ASP A 147 17.78 2.60 6.57
C ASP A 147 16.93 2.46 5.29
N LEU A 148 16.83 1.24 4.80
CA LEU A 148 16.03 0.89 3.63
C LEU A 148 14.62 0.39 4.00
N THR A 149 14.22 0.44 5.27
CA THR A 149 12.98 -0.17 5.76
C THR A 149 11.76 0.31 4.98
N ARG A 150 11.64 1.62 4.78
CA ARG A 150 10.54 2.20 3.99
C ARG A 150 10.55 1.72 2.54
N LEU A 151 11.72 1.69 1.92
CA LEU A 151 11.87 1.25 0.53
C LEU A 151 11.51 -0.24 0.38
N LYS A 152 12.06 -1.10 1.24
CA LYS A 152 11.77 -2.55 1.23
C LYS A 152 10.30 -2.85 1.53
N ARG A 153 9.67 -2.13 2.46
CA ARG A 153 8.23 -2.25 2.72
C ARG A 153 7.41 -1.91 1.48
N LEU A 154 7.75 -0.83 0.77
CA LEU A 154 7.07 -0.45 -0.48
C LEU A 154 7.29 -1.48 -1.60
N GLU A 155 8.51 -2.01 -1.74
CA GLU A 155 8.82 -3.08 -2.69
C GLU A 155 8.03 -4.35 -2.39
N ASN A 156 7.97 -4.77 -1.12
CA ASN A 156 7.21 -5.94 -0.68
C ASN A 156 5.70 -5.78 -0.93
N LEU A 157 5.14 -4.62 -0.57
CA LEU A 157 3.73 -4.31 -0.84
C LEU A 157 3.41 -4.37 -2.34
N ARG A 158 4.34 -3.88 -3.19
CA ARG A 158 4.19 -3.96 -4.64
C ARG A 158 4.27 -5.38 -5.16
N GLN A 159 5.21 -6.19 -4.66
CA GLN A 159 5.35 -7.60 -5.06
C GLN A 159 4.11 -8.40 -4.65
N GLU A 160 3.64 -8.19 -3.42
CA GLU A 160 2.41 -8.82 -2.92
C GLU A 160 1.18 -8.41 -3.75
N PHE A 161 1.07 -7.12 -4.12
CA PHE A 161 0.01 -6.65 -5.00
C PHE A 161 0.02 -7.37 -6.35
N VAL A 162 1.17 -7.46 -7.04
CA VAL A 162 1.29 -8.15 -8.34
C VAL A 162 0.96 -9.64 -8.21
N ALA A 163 1.42 -10.29 -7.15
CA ALA A 163 1.12 -11.70 -6.88
C ALA A 163 -0.38 -11.91 -6.67
N ASN A 164 -1.02 -11.07 -5.85
CA ASN A 164 -2.45 -11.15 -5.56
C ASN A 164 -3.31 -10.87 -6.81
N VAL A 165 -2.96 -9.86 -7.62
CA VAL A 165 -3.60 -9.62 -8.93
C VAL A 165 -3.54 -10.85 -9.81
N SER A 166 -2.34 -11.45 -9.93
CA SER A 166 -2.13 -12.64 -10.76
C SER A 166 -3.00 -13.82 -10.30
N HIS A 167 -3.11 -14.02 -9.00
CA HIS A 167 -3.94 -15.08 -8.42
C HIS A 167 -5.44 -14.83 -8.62
N GLU A 168 -5.91 -13.60 -8.36
CA GLU A 168 -7.33 -13.25 -8.49
C GLU A 168 -7.81 -13.20 -9.95
N LEU A 169 -6.91 -12.96 -10.92
CA LEU A 169 -7.20 -13.08 -12.36
C LEU A 169 -7.19 -14.55 -12.83
N ARG A 170 -6.23 -15.36 -12.38
CA ARG A 170 -6.07 -16.75 -12.83
C ARG A 170 -7.26 -17.64 -12.46
N THR A 171 -7.80 -17.47 -11.27
CA THR A 171 -8.90 -18.31 -10.75
C THR A 171 -10.15 -18.24 -11.64
N PRO A 172 -10.79 -17.07 -11.89
CA PRO A 172 -11.97 -16.99 -12.75
C PRO A 172 -11.66 -17.41 -14.19
N LEU A 173 -10.48 -17.09 -14.71
CA LEU A 173 -10.07 -17.47 -16.06
C LEU A 173 -10.00 -18.99 -16.22
N SER A 174 -9.44 -19.71 -15.23
CA SER A 174 -9.38 -21.18 -15.24
C SER A 174 -10.78 -21.80 -15.17
N ILE A 175 -11.69 -21.20 -14.40
CA ILE A 175 -13.08 -21.66 -14.29
C ILE A 175 -13.83 -21.45 -15.62
N ILE A 176 -13.70 -20.27 -16.23
CA ILE A 176 -14.26 -19.98 -17.55
C ILE A 176 -13.77 -21.02 -18.57
N LYS A 177 -12.45 -21.25 -18.62
CA LYS A 177 -11.84 -22.22 -19.53
C LYS A 177 -12.41 -23.61 -19.31
N GLY A 178 -12.51 -24.08 -18.07
CA GLY A 178 -13.06 -25.40 -17.76
C GLY A 178 -14.52 -25.58 -18.19
N TYR A 179 -15.36 -24.53 -18.00
CA TYR A 179 -16.74 -24.57 -18.48
C TYR A 179 -16.84 -24.56 -20.02
N VAL A 180 -15.97 -23.79 -20.69
CA VAL A 180 -15.91 -23.80 -22.17
C VAL A 180 -15.48 -25.16 -22.69
N GLU A 181 -14.44 -25.78 -22.11
CA GLU A 181 -14.00 -27.15 -22.47
C GLU A 181 -15.14 -28.16 -22.27
N THR A 182 -15.82 -28.09 -21.11
CA THR A 182 -16.98 -28.97 -20.83
C THR A 182 -18.11 -28.76 -21.84
N LEU A 183 -18.38 -27.54 -22.28
CA LEU A 183 -19.42 -27.24 -23.28
C LEU A 183 -19.03 -27.75 -24.67
N LEU A 184 -17.73 -27.73 -25.01
CA LEU A 184 -17.24 -28.21 -26.30
C LEU A 184 -17.27 -29.74 -26.38
N ASP A 185 -17.07 -30.42 -25.25
CA ASP A 185 -17.08 -31.91 -25.16
C ASP A 185 -18.48 -32.49 -24.93
N ALA A 186 -19.49 -31.66 -24.63
CA ALA A 186 -20.85 -32.09 -24.37
C ALA A 186 -21.60 -32.45 -25.65
N GLU A 187 -22.37 -33.56 -25.62
CA GLU A 187 -23.27 -33.94 -26.71
C GLU A 187 -24.38 -32.90 -26.94
N PRO A 188 -24.90 -32.74 -28.16
CA PRO A 188 -25.79 -31.62 -28.57
C PRO A 188 -27.10 -31.47 -27.80
N ASP A 189 -27.51 -32.45 -26.97
CA ASP A 189 -28.86 -32.52 -26.39
C ASP A 189 -28.97 -32.07 -24.91
N THR A 190 -28.02 -31.29 -24.41
CA THR A 190 -27.97 -30.87 -22.99
C THR A 190 -28.40 -29.41 -22.75
N GLY A 191 -29.48 -28.96 -23.37
CA GLY A 191 -29.92 -27.54 -23.36
C GLY A 191 -29.96 -26.84 -21.97
N SER A 192 -30.36 -27.55 -20.89
CA SER A 192 -30.42 -26.94 -19.55
C SER A 192 -29.05 -26.82 -18.86
N LEU A 193 -28.15 -27.78 -19.11
CA LEU A 193 -26.78 -27.79 -18.60
C LEU A 193 -25.93 -26.72 -19.28
N SER A 194 -26.05 -26.58 -20.61
CA SER A 194 -25.36 -25.57 -21.40
C SER A 194 -25.70 -24.15 -20.90
N HIS A 195 -26.98 -23.92 -20.62
CA HIS A 195 -27.43 -22.59 -20.12
C HIS A 195 -26.85 -22.28 -18.71
N ARG A 196 -26.70 -23.28 -17.85
CA ARG A 196 -26.08 -23.11 -16.51
C ARG A 196 -24.60 -22.81 -16.63
N PHE A 197 -23.87 -23.45 -17.53
CA PHE A 197 -22.45 -23.19 -17.75
C PHE A 197 -22.22 -21.81 -18.38
N LEU A 198 -23.01 -21.43 -19.37
CA LEU A 198 -22.95 -20.09 -19.97
C LEU A 198 -23.17 -18.98 -18.94
N ARG A 199 -24.15 -19.14 -18.05
CA ARG A 199 -24.40 -18.17 -16.96
C ARG A 199 -23.22 -18.09 -15.96
N LYS A 200 -22.54 -19.21 -15.70
CA LYS A 200 -21.34 -19.20 -14.87
C LYS A 200 -20.16 -18.52 -15.56
N ILE A 201 -19.99 -18.73 -16.86
CA ILE A 201 -18.99 -18.03 -17.68
C ILE A 201 -19.24 -16.53 -17.63
N GLU A 202 -20.48 -16.09 -17.86
CA GLU A 202 -20.91 -14.69 -17.78
C GLU A 202 -20.54 -14.08 -16.42
N ASN A 203 -20.97 -14.68 -15.31
CA ASN A 203 -20.66 -14.18 -13.96
C ASN A 203 -19.16 -14.08 -13.67
N HIS A 204 -18.34 -15.03 -14.14
CA HIS A 204 -16.88 -14.96 -13.97
C HIS A 204 -16.23 -13.92 -14.89
N SER A 205 -16.78 -13.68 -16.08
CA SER A 205 -16.33 -12.64 -16.99
C SER A 205 -16.61 -11.26 -16.44
N ASP A 206 -17.83 -11.04 -15.90
CA ASP A 206 -18.20 -9.77 -15.24
C ASP A 206 -17.29 -9.51 -14.03
N ARG A 207 -17.03 -10.54 -13.24
CA ARG A 207 -16.10 -10.40 -12.10
C ARG A 207 -14.69 -10.02 -12.54
N LEU A 208 -14.19 -10.58 -13.66
CA LEU A 208 -12.90 -10.19 -14.23
C LEU A 208 -12.91 -8.72 -14.66
N ALA A 209 -13.99 -8.26 -15.30
CA ALA A 209 -14.14 -6.88 -15.73
C ALA A 209 -14.09 -5.92 -14.52
N TYR A 210 -14.87 -6.19 -13.46
CA TYR A 210 -14.83 -5.40 -12.21
C TYR A 210 -13.44 -5.38 -11.57
N LEU A 211 -12.75 -6.54 -11.52
CA LEU A 211 -11.41 -6.59 -10.95
C LEU A 211 -10.41 -5.73 -11.73
N ILE A 212 -10.47 -5.76 -13.08
CA ILE A 212 -9.62 -4.95 -13.94
C ILE A 212 -9.91 -3.46 -13.72
N GLU A 213 -11.18 -3.07 -13.62
CA GLU A 213 -11.59 -1.70 -13.39
C GLU A 213 -11.13 -1.16 -12.02
N ASP A 214 -11.24 -1.98 -10.97
CA ASP A 214 -10.71 -1.67 -9.64
C ASP A 214 -9.19 -1.46 -9.67
N ILE A 215 -8.44 -2.32 -10.38
CA ILE A 215 -6.98 -2.21 -10.52
C ILE A 215 -6.60 -0.93 -11.27
N LEU A 216 -7.27 -0.62 -12.38
CA LEU A 216 -7.04 0.60 -13.14
C LEU A 216 -7.35 1.84 -12.30
N THR A 217 -8.47 1.82 -11.59
CA THR A 217 -8.86 2.89 -10.66
C THR A 217 -7.77 3.12 -9.60
N LEU A 218 -7.34 2.05 -8.93
CA LEU A 218 -6.30 2.14 -7.91
C LEU A 218 -4.98 2.66 -8.49
N SER A 219 -4.59 2.18 -9.68
CA SER A 219 -3.39 2.65 -10.38
C SER A 219 -3.45 4.14 -10.72
N HIS A 220 -4.59 4.63 -11.18
CA HIS A 220 -4.80 6.06 -11.46
C HIS A 220 -4.77 6.91 -10.19
N LEU A 221 -5.39 6.43 -9.10
CA LEU A 221 -5.37 7.13 -7.81
C LEU A 221 -3.96 7.23 -7.22
N GLU A 222 -3.10 6.22 -7.44
CA GLU A 222 -1.73 6.15 -6.91
C GLU A 222 -0.70 6.91 -7.74
N SER A 223 -0.94 7.08 -9.03
CA SER A 223 0.01 7.80 -9.91
C SER A 223 0.13 9.28 -9.57
N GLY A 224 -0.86 9.86 -8.88
CA GLY A 224 -0.90 11.28 -8.56
C GLY A 224 -1.04 12.19 -9.80
N ASP A 225 -1.13 11.61 -11.00
CA ASP A 225 -1.18 12.34 -12.27
C ASP A 225 -2.56 12.97 -12.54
N THR A 226 -3.60 12.53 -11.83
CA THR A 226 -4.94 13.09 -11.95
C THR A 226 -5.23 14.01 -10.77
N GLY A 227 -5.09 15.32 -10.98
CA GLY A 227 -5.59 16.30 -10.03
C GLY A 227 -7.09 16.06 -9.76
N LEU A 228 -7.51 16.21 -8.49
CA LEU A 228 -8.93 16.16 -8.14
C LEU A 228 -9.67 17.33 -8.79
N ASP A 229 -10.83 17.08 -9.39
CA ASP A 229 -11.76 18.12 -9.83
C ASP A 229 -12.63 18.55 -8.63
N LEU A 230 -12.03 19.36 -7.76
CA LEU A 230 -12.67 19.80 -6.53
C LEU A 230 -13.74 20.86 -6.84
N ARG A 231 -15.01 20.57 -6.48
CA ARG A 231 -16.16 21.46 -6.60
C ARG A 231 -17.01 21.39 -5.34
N GLU A 232 -17.87 22.36 -5.16
CA GLU A 232 -18.90 22.29 -4.12
C GLU A 232 -19.92 21.22 -4.46
N VAL A 233 -20.01 20.16 -3.67
CA VAL A 233 -20.88 19.00 -3.85
C VAL A 233 -21.91 18.96 -2.74
N ASN A 234 -23.19 18.91 -3.08
CA ASN A 234 -24.25 18.64 -2.12
C ASN A 234 -24.26 17.15 -1.79
N ILE A 235 -23.96 16.80 -0.54
CA ILE A 235 -23.77 15.42 -0.09
C ILE A 235 -25.09 14.65 -0.09
N HIS A 236 -26.19 15.29 0.29
CA HIS A 236 -27.51 14.63 0.28
C HIS A 236 -27.88 14.11 -1.10
N ARG A 237 -27.75 14.98 -2.13
CA ARG A 237 -28.05 14.61 -3.52
C ARG A 237 -27.09 13.55 -4.07
N LEU A 238 -25.82 13.63 -3.71
CA LEU A 238 -24.83 12.63 -4.10
C LEU A 238 -25.20 11.25 -3.55
N VAL A 239 -25.56 11.19 -2.26
CA VAL A 239 -26.02 9.96 -1.60
C VAL A 239 -27.31 9.43 -2.25
N GLU A 240 -28.28 10.28 -2.53
CA GLU A 240 -29.50 9.85 -3.24
C GLU A 240 -29.16 9.18 -4.58
N GLY A 241 -28.27 9.78 -5.38
CA GLY A 241 -27.83 9.18 -6.65
C GLY A 241 -27.18 7.81 -6.47
N VAL A 242 -26.37 7.61 -5.42
CA VAL A 242 -25.78 6.31 -5.10
C VAL A 242 -26.86 5.29 -4.72
N LEU A 243 -27.76 5.67 -3.81
CA LEU A 243 -28.82 4.78 -3.35
C LEU A 243 -29.77 4.39 -4.46
N ASP A 244 -30.12 5.32 -5.35
CA ASP A 244 -30.96 5.05 -6.52
C ASP A 244 -30.28 4.07 -7.49
N GLY A 245 -28.98 4.23 -7.73
CA GLY A 245 -28.21 3.31 -8.59
C GLY A 245 -28.15 1.87 -8.03
N LEU A 246 -28.19 1.72 -6.71
CA LEU A 246 -28.12 0.43 -6.04
C LEU A 246 -29.48 -0.16 -5.59
N ARG A 247 -30.59 0.55 -5.89
CA ARG A 247 -31.94 0.16 -5.43
C ARG A 247 -32.33 -1.23 -5.93
N GLU A 248 -32.13 -1.55 -7.20
CA GLU A 248 -32.47 -2.86 -7.76
C GLU A 248 -31.71 -4.01 -7.05
N MET A 249 -30.42 -3.78 -6.71
CA MET A 249 -29.62 -4.74 -5.97
C MET A 249 -30.14 -4.92 -4.55
N ALA A 250 -30.49 -3.82 -3.88
CA ALA A 250 -31.03 -3.82 -2.53
C ALA A 250 -32.38 -4.54 -2.47
N ASP A 251 -33.28 -4.27 -3.44
CA ASP A 251 -34.60 -4.91 -3.53
C ASP A 251 -34.48 -6.43 -3.73
N LYS A 252 -33.58 -6.89 -4.60
CA LYS A 252 -33.30 -8.32 -4.80
C LYS A 252 -32.85 -9.02 -3.51
N LYS A 253 -32.12 -8.30 -2.66
CA LYS A 253 -31.63 -8.80 -1.38
C LYS A 253 -32.52 -8.45 -0.18
N LYS A 254 -33.61 -7.70 -0.39
CA LYS A 254 -34.53 -7.21 0.62
C LYS A 254 -33.84 -6.35 1.67
N VAL A 255 -32.89 -5.52 1.24
CA VAL A 255 -32.15 -4.56 2.09
C VAL A 255 -32.78 -3.19 1.96
N GLN A 256 -33.08 -2.55 3.09
CA GLN A 256 -33.61 -1.18 3.11
C GLN A 256 -32.46 -0.18 3.04
N LEU A 257 -32.52 0.74 2.06
CA LEU A 257 -31.57 1.85 1.95
C LEU A 257 -32.18 3.12 2.57
N LYS A 258 -31.38 3.81 3.42
CA LYS A 258 -31.82 5.05 4.10
C LYS A 258 -30.82 6.18 3.89
N ASN A 259 -31.27 7.30 3.31
CA ASN A 259 -30.56 8.55 3.35
C ASN A 259 -30.96 9.37 4.58
N SER A 260 -30.00 9.62 5.47
CA SER A 260 -30.17 10.42 6.70
C SER A 260 -29.23 11.64 6.69
N VAL A 261 -28.71 12.00 5.51
CA VAL A 261 -27.83 13.17 5.33
C VAL A 261 -28.70 14.42 5.31
N PRO A 262 -28.37 15.48 6.05
CA PRO A 262 -29.07 16.77 5.96
C PRO A 262 -28.93 17.41 4.57
N ASP A 263 -30.00 18.00 4.04
CA ASP A 263 -30.09 18.57 2.69
C ASP A 263 -29.11 19.72 2.41
N HIS A 264 -28.70 20.43 3.47
CA HIS A 264 -27.85 21.63 3.37
C HIS A 264 -26.36 21.33 3.40
N LEU A 265 -25.94 20.09 3.67
CA LEU A 265 -24.53 19.76 3.78
C LEU A 265 -23.84 19.76 2.41
N THR A 266 -22.79 20.55 2.31
CA THR A 266 -21.90 20.60 1.15
C THR A 266 -20.46 20.30 1.52
N LEU A 267 -19.69 19.77 0.58
CA LEU A 267 -18.27 19.49 0.71
C LEU A 267 -17.55 19.92 -0.58
N HIS A 268 -16.39 20.52 -0.44
CA HIS A 268 -15.52 20.81 -1.58
C HIS A 268 -14.73 19.54 -1.95
N ALA A 269 -15.24 18.80 -2.94
CA ALA A 269 -14.76 17.47 -3.27
C ALA A 269 -14.89 17.17 -4.78
N ASP A 270 -14.20 16.12 -5.23
CA ASP A 270 -14.44 15.50 -6.52
C ASP A 270 -15.67 14.59 -6.43
N SER A 271 -16.77 15.03 -7.06
CA SER A 271 -18.08 14.35 -6.98
C SER A 271 -18.02 12.92 -7.51
N GLN A 272 -17.25 12.66 -8.58
CA GLN A 272 -17.15 11.34 -9.20
C GLN A 272 -16.38 10.37 -8.27
N ARG A 273 -15.29 10.83 -7.68
CA ARG A 273 -14.51 10.03 -6.74
C ARG A 273 -15.28 9.76 -5.46
N LEU A 274 -15.95 10.76 -4.92
CA LEU A 274 -16.78 10.59 -3.73
C LEU A 274 -17.98 9.66 -3.99
N PHE A 275 -18.61 9.77 -5.15
CA PHE A 275 -19.64 8.83 -5.60
C PHE A 275 -19.11 7.40 -5.62
N GLN A 276 -17.92 7.17 -6.18
CA GLN A 276 -17.27 5.86 -6.25
C GLN A 276 -17.00 5.29 -4.85
N ALA A 277 -16.50 6.12 -3.92
CA ALA A 277 -16.25 5.68 -2.54
C ALA A 277 -17.55 5.27 -1.83
N LEU A 278 -18.60 6.08 -1.94
CA LEU A 278 -19.90 5.78 -1.36
C LEU A 278 -20.55 4.55 -1.99
N ASN A 279 -20.47 4.42 -3.31
CA ASN A 279 -20.99 3.25 -4.02
C ASN A 279 -20.34 1.97 -3.50
N ASN A 280 -19.01 1.94 -3.32
CA ASN A 280 -18.30 0.81 -2.76
C ASN A 280 -18.75 0.46 -1.33
N LEU A 281 -18.98 1.47 -0.48
CA LEU A 281 -19.44 1.23 0.90
C LEU A 281 -20.87 0.73 0.96
N VAL A 282 -21.80 1.38 0.22
CA VAL A 282 -23.20 0.98 0.19
C VAL A 282 -23.37 -0.41 -0.43
N GLU A 283 -22.66 -0.70 -1.51
CA GLU A 283 -22.64 -2.02 -2.14
C GLU A 283 -22.14 -3.09 -1.17
N ASN A 284 -21.08 -2.82 -0.40
CA ASN A 284 -20.61 -3.71 0.64
C ASN A 284 -21.70 -3.93 1.72
N GLY A 285 -22.36 -2.88 2.17
CA GLY A 285 -23.48 -2.99 3.10
C GLY A 285 -24.62 -3.86 2.56
N ILE A 286 -24.97 -3.75 1.29
CA ILE A 286 -25.97 -4.62 0.64
C ILE A 286 -25.47 -6.07 0.50
N LYS A 287 -24.18 -6.28 0.23
CA LYS A 287 -23.59 -7.62 0.04
C LYS A 287 -23.42 -8.38 1.34
N TYR A 288 -22.89 -7.74 2.33
CA TYR A 288 -22.39 -8.36 3.57
C TYR A 288 -23.17 -7.96 4.81
N GLY A 289 -23.91 -6.87 4.76
CA GLY A 289 -24.71 -6.34 5.85
C GLY A 289 -25.99 -7.15 6.13
N GLY A 290 -26.86 -6.58 6.94
CA GLY A 290 -28.10 -7.21 7.38
C GLY A 290 -29.31 -6.83 6.50
N GLN A 291 -30.28 -6.12 7.11
CA GLN A 291 -31.53 -5.72 6.46
C GLN A 291 -31.60 -4.22 6.15
N CYS A 292 -30.67 -3.42 6.69
CA CYS A 292 -30.68 -1.97 6.52
C CYS A 292 -29.26 -1.43 6.29
N VAL A 293 -29.12 -0.57 5.28
CA VAL A 293 -27.94 0.27 5.09
C VAL A 293 -28.36 1.73 5.20
N ARG A 294 -27.72 2.47 6.10
CA ARG A 294 -27.98 3.88 6.36
C ARG A 294 -26.76 4.72 6.04
N VAL A 295 -26.97 5.80 5.31
CA VAL A 295 -25.96 6.83 5.09
C VAL A 295 -26.36 8.08 5.87
N SER A 296 -25.46 8.60 6.69
CA SER A 296 -25.64 9.82 7.46
C SER A 296 -24.40 10.69 7.37
N ALA A 297 -24.54 11.98 7.61
CA ALA A 297 -23.42 12.89 7.69
C ALA A 297 -23.63 13.90 8.81
N SER A 298 -22.54 14.29 9.44
CA SER A 298 -22.50 15.36 10.46
C SER A 298 -21.27 16.24 10.22
N GLN A 299 -21.37 17.49 10.59
CA GLN A 299 -20.28 18.46 10.53
C GLN A 299 -20.03 19.03 11.91
N ALA A 300 -18.78 18.88 12.39
CA ALA A 300 -18.33 19.40 13.67
C ALA A 300 -16.84 19.74 13.58
N ASP A 301 -16.39 20.73 14.34
CA ASP A 301 -14.96 21.09 14.53
C ASP A 301 -14.15 21.28 13.24
N GLY A 302 -14.78 21.77 12.16
CA GLY A 302 -14.11 21.96 10.88
C GLY A 302 -13.93 20.67 10.06
N GLU A 303 -14.62 19.61 10.43
CA GLU A 303 -14.63 18.33 9.71
C GLU A 303 -16.06 17.91 9.37
N LEU A 304 -16.23 17.24 8.22
CA LEU A 304 -17.44 16.55 7.83
C LEU A 304 -17.21 15.05 7.97
N ASP A 305 -17.99 14.39 8.81
CA ASP A 305 -17.99 12.92 8.98
C ASP A 305 -19.17 12.33 8.20
N LEU A 306 -18.86 11.53 7.18
CA LEU A 306 -19.81 10.80 6.36
C LEU A 306 -19.79 9.33 6.77
N CYS A 307 -20.90 8.83 7.30
CA CYS A 307 -21.01 7.49 7.86
C CYS A 307 -21.92 6.61 7.01
N VAL A 308 -21.44 5.42 6.64
CA VAL A 308 -22.24 4.34 6.05
C VAL A 308 -22.31 3.21 7.05
N ALA A 309 -23.50 2.94 7.59
CA ALA A 309 -23.74 1.94 8.61
C ALA A 309 -24.65 0.83 8.10
N ASP A 310 -24.33 -0.41 8.45
CA ASP A 310 -25.17 -1.60 8.25
C ASP A 310 -25.48 -2.31 9.57
N ASP A 311 -26.54 -3.12 9.58
CA ASP A 311 -26.98 -3.94 10.70
C ASP A 311 -26.61 -5.43 10.52
N GLY A 312 -25.50 -5.70 9.88
CA GLY A 312 -25.05 -7.04 9.54
C GLY A 312 -24.33 -7.80 10.66
N PRO A 313 -23.59 -8.85 10.28
CA PRO A 313 -22.88 -9.70 11.25
C PRO A 313 -21.70 -8.99 11.94
N GLY A 314 -21.33 -7.80 11.48
CA GLY A 314 -20.17 -7.07 11.98
C GLY A 314 -18.83 -7.68 11.56
N ILE A 315 -17.78 -7.00 11.98
CA ILE A 315 -16.37 -7.31 11.66
C ILE A 315 -15.65 -7.55 12.99
N PRO A 316 -14.84 -8.62 13.11
CA PRO A 316 -14.01 -8.83 14.29
C PRO A 316 -13.05 -7.65 14.51
N THR A 317 -12.93 -7.21 15.77
CA THR A 317 -12.13 -6.02 16.13
C THR A 317 -10.66 -6.17 15.71
N GLU A 318 -10.12 -7.38 15.78
CA GLU A 318 -8.72 -7.69 15.46
C GLU A 318 -8.36 -7.44 14.01
N VAL A 319 -9.35 -7.35 13.12
CA VAL A 319 -9.12 -7.14 11.69
C VAL A 319 -9.62 -5.78 11.19
N CYS A 320 -10.23 -4.96 12.05
CA CYS A 320 -10.76 -3.64 11.66
C CYS A 320 -9.68 -2.73 11.02
N ASP A 321 -8.45 -2.75 11.52
CA ASP A 321 -7.35 -1.97 10.96
C ASP A 321 -6.92 -2.46 9.58
N ARG A 322 -7.17 -3.75 9.29
CA ARG A 322 -6.70 -4.44 8.09
C ARG A 322 -7.69 -4.47 6.95
N ILE A 323 -8.97 -4.21 7.19
CA ILE A 323 -10.00 -4.32 6.14
C ILE A 323 -9.80 -3.34 4.98
N PHE A 324 -9.02 -2.27 5.18
CA PHE A 324 -8.64 -1.31 4.14
C PHE A 324 -7.36 -1.72 3.39
N GLU A 325 -6.73 -2.85 3.76
CA GLU A 325 -5.61 -3.41 3.01
C GLU A 325 -6.10 -3.96 1.65
N ARG A 326 -5.26 -3.90 0.63
CA ARG A 326 -5.59 -4.42 -0.70
C ARG A 326 -5.76 -5.93 -0.65
N PHE A 327 -6.79 -6.45 -1.33
CA PHE A 327 -7.15 -7.88 -1.38
C PHE A 327 -7.49 -8.53 -0.04
N PHE A 328 -7.59 -7.73 1.03
CA PHE A 328 -7.97 -8.25 2.33
C PHE A 328 -9.45 -8.66 2.34
N ARG A 329 -9.75 -9.78 2.97
CA ARG A 329 -11.10 -10.33 3.15
C ARG A 329 -11.16 -11.07 4.47
N VAL A 330 -12.18 -10.78 5.27
CA VAL A 330 -12.43 -11.45 6.56
C VAL A 330 -12.70 -12.95 6.34
N ASP A 331 -13.53 -13.28 5.34
CA ASP A 331 -13.81 -14.65 4.90
C ASP A 331 -13.59 -14.76 3.39
N LYS A 332 -12.51 -15.45 3.02
CA LYS A 332 -12.11 -15.61 1.62
C LYS A 332 -13.11 -16.43 0.81
N ALA A 333 -13.77 -17.45 1.40
CA ALA A 333 -14.69 -18.33 0.71
C ALA A 333 -16.00 -17.61 0.40
N ARG A 334 -16.64 -17.06 1.42
CA ARG A 334 -17.91 -16.31 1.31
C ARG A 334 -17.79 -15.09 0.40
N SER A 335 -16.70 -14.34 0.52
CA SER A 335 -16.48 -13.16 -0.32
C SER A 335 -16.27 -13.49 -1.80
N ARG A 336 -15.70 -14.68 -2.13
CA ARG A 336 -15.57 -15.13 -3.52
C ARG A 336 -16.92 -15.43 -4.14
N GLU A 337 -17.82 -16.08 -3.42
CA GLU A 337 -19.18 -16.36 -3.90
C GLU A 337 -19.99 -15.09 -4.14
N MET A 338 -19.78 -14.04 -3.32
CA MET A 338 -20.47 -12.77 -3.44
C MET A 338 -19.81 -11.77 -4.42
N GLY A 339 -18.74 -12.19 -5.14
CA GLY A 339 -18.10 -11.39 -6.19
C GLY A 339 -17.19 -10.26 -5.70
N GLY A 340 -16.81 -10.26 -4.42
CA GLY A 340 -15.91 -9.23 -3.89
C GLY A 340 -14.50 -9.35 -4.47
N THR A 341 -13.87 -8.22 -4.84
CA THR A 341 -12.48 -8.14 -5.31
C THR A 341 -11.47 -8.01 -4.17
N GLY A 342 -11.90 -7.44 -3.04
CA GLY A 342 -11.04 -7.04 -1.92
C GLY A 342 -10.28 -5.75 -2.17
N LEU A 343 -10.63 -5.01 -3.23
CA LEU A 343 -10.04 -3.70 -3.56
C LEU A 343 -10.95 -2.52 -3.20
N GLY A 344 -12.25 -2.71 -3.12
CA GLY A 344 -13.22 -1.63 -2.91
C GLY A 344 -12.92 -0.77 -1.68
N LEU A 345 -12.64 -1.37 -0.51
CA LEU A 345 -12.31 -0.62 0.71
C LEU A 345 -10.95 0.10 0.63
N SER A 346 -9.97 -0.48 -0.05
CA SER A 346 -8.69 0.20 -0.30
C SER A 346 -8.86 1.40 -1.24
N ILE A 347 -9.75 1.32 -2.23
CA ILE A 347 -10.14 2.45 -3.09
C ILE A 347 -10.82 3.54 -2.27
N VAL A 348 -11.76 3.17 -1.39
CA VAL A 348 -12.43 4.12 -0.45
C VAL A 348 -11.39 4.88 0.37
N LYS A 349 -10.48 4.17 1.04
CA LYS A 349 -9.41 4.78 1.84
C LYS A 349 -8.56 5.75 1.01
N HIS A 350 -8.17 5.34 -0.19
CA HIS A 350 -7.32 6.16 -1.05
C HIS A 350 -8.02 7.43 -1.54
N ILE A 351 -9.29 7.31 -1.96
CA ILE A 351 -10.12 8.47 -2.32
C ILE A 351 -10.24 9.44 -1.16
N THR A 352 -10.53 8.95 0.06
CA THR A 352 -10.64 9.79 1.25
C THR A 352 -9.33 10.51 1.55
N GLN A 353 -8.19 9.81 1.46
CA GLN A 353 -6.85 10.40 1.67
C GLN A 353 -6.49 11.47 0.62
N LEU A 354 -6.85 11.27 -0.65
CA LEU A 354 -6.65 12.28 -1.70
C LEU A 354 -7.42 13.58 -1.43
N HIS A 355 -8.56 13.49 -0.73
CA HIS A 355 -9.32 14.67 -0.27
C HIS A 355 -8.81 15.23 1.08
N GLY A 356 -7.66 14.77 1.58
CA GLY A 356 -7.09 15.19 2.87
C GLY A 356 -7.79 14.61 4.10
N GLY A 357 -8.66 13.62 3.89
CA GLY A 357 -9.47 13.01 4.93
C GLY A 357 -8.92 11.67 5.45
N THR A 358 -9.68 11.04 6.35
CA THR A 358 -9.36 9.72 6.93
C THR A 358 -10.55 8.78 6.85
N ALA A 359 -10.29 7.48 6.61
CA ALA A 359 -11.30 6.42 6.61
C ALA A 359 -11.08 5.51 7.82
N ARG A 360 -12.13 5.25 8.58
CA ARG A 360 -12.12 4.35 9.74
C ARG A 360 -13.37 3.49 9.77
N VAL A 361 -13.34 2.41 10.55
CA VAL A 361 -14.47 1.53 10.78
C VAL A 361 -14.68 1.34 12.27
N GLU A 362 -15.93 1.31 12.67
CA GLU A 362 -16.39 0.91 14.00
C GLU A 362 -17.30 -0.29 13.84
N SER A 363 -16.93 -1.43 14.41
CA SER A 363 -17.72 -2.65 14.29
C SER A 363 -17.52 -3.59 15.47
N GLN A 364 -18.57 -4.31 15.80
CA GLN A 364 -18.55 -5.41 16.75
C GLN A 364 -19.35 -6.58 16.16
N LEU A 365 -18.95 -7.79 16.46
CA LEU A 365 -19.66 -8.99 16.00
C LEU A 365 -21.13 -8.94 16.41
N ALA A 366 -22.02 -9.26 15.47
CA ALA A 366 -23.46 -9.23 15.58
C ALA A 366 -24.10 -7.85 15.84
N GLN A 367 -23.37 -6.74 15.67
CA GLN A 367 -23.89 -5.38 15.85
C GLN A 367 -23.76 -4.52 14.57
N GLY A 368 -23.36 -5.13 13.46
CA GLY A 368 -23.14 -4.43 12.20
C GLY A 368 -21.79 -3.72 12.12
N ALA A 369 -21.63 -2.91 11.07
CA ALA A 369 -20.44 -2.10 10.84
C ALA A 369 -20.81 -0.66 10.46
N SER A 370 -20.01 0.29 10.92
CA SER A 370 -20.13 1.71 10.57
C SER A 370 -18.80 2.17 9.98
N PHE A 371 -18.82 2.56 8.71
CA PHE A 371 -17.68 3.09 8.01
C PHE A 371 -17.75 4.61 8.01
N HIS A 372 -16.71 5.26 8.53
CA HIS A 372 -16.62 6.71 8.66
C HIS A 372 -15.57 7.26 7.71
N LEU A 373 -15.96 8.25 6.92
CA LEU A 373 -15.10 9.04 6.06
C LEU A 373 -15.10 10.47 6.55
N THR A 374 -14.00 10.90 7.15
CA THR A 374 -13.85 12.28 7.64
C THR A 374 -13.12 13.13 6.63
N PHE A 375 -13.63 14.33 6.36
CA PHE A 375 -13.07 15.28 5.40
C PHE A 375 -12.88 16.64 6.08
N PRO A 376 -11.74 17.32 5.87
CA PRO A 376 -11.57 18.69 6.35
C PRO A 376 -12.54 19.63 5.61
N THR A 377 -13.21 20.47 6.36
CA THR A 377 -14.02 21.56 5.81
C THR A 377 -13.31 22.90 6.10
N PRO A 378 -13.26 23.84 5.14
CA PRO A 378 -12.67 25.15 5.42
C PRO A 378 -13.39 25.77 6.61
N SER A 379 -12.62 26.29 7.56
CA SER A 379 -13.16 27.10 8.65
C SER A 379 -13.86 28.32 8.04
N VAL A 380 -15.15 28.49 8.30
CA VAL A 380 -15.94 29.65 7.90
C VAL A 380 -15.47 30.89 8.69
#